data_fa5e94d1f2facb16fa01023121d86bca
#
_entry.id   fa5e94d1f2facb16fa01023121d86bca
#
_cell.length_a   1.000
_cell.length_b   1.000
_cell.length_c   1.000
_cell.angle_alpha   90.00
_cell.angle_beta   90.00
_cell.angle_gamma   90.00
#
_symmetry.space_group_name_H-M   'P 1'
#
loop_
_entity.id
_entity.type
_entity.pdbx_description
1 polymer ?
#
loop_
_entity_poly.entity_id
_entity_poly.type
_entity_poly.pdbx_seq_one_letter_code
_entity_poly.pdbx_strand_id
1 'polypeptide(L)'
;MKPDKKLSVQDILKMYRETYEGTEYDMTKNLMVQRPRGRGRMAQDTAASREPEIIKSPVANPWMSREVISLLNGVKAGAVEPTRTIAISGCSYSQIIQCRGWLPDEVGAVAWFSFDNPAQSPRFPIFAGVLELPSSFEICGQHKYREDAASWWFRRTNRLATIQWGRTREFIESAIMQFEEKGFTELPIVEQRVQEMLKKDKSEQGRKQVREYLTAYSNDFARATMTRWWELGNEFWGMFARGF
;
A
#
# COMPACT_ATOMS: atom_id res chain seq x y z
N MET A 1 0.18 -14.30 28.26
CA MET A 1 -1.23 -14.13 27.88
C MET A 1 -1.51 -15.10 26.73
N LYS A 2 -2.57 -15.88 26.79
CA LYS A 2 -2.95 -16.80 25.72
C LYS A 2 -3.77 -16.01 24.68
N PRO A 3 -3.45 -16.07 23.37
CA PRO A 3 -4.22 -15.33 22.37
C PRO A 3 -5.63 -15.92 22.23
N ASP A 4 -6.60 -15.08 21.93
CA ASP A 4 -8.00 -15.50 21.74
C ASP A 4 -8.16 -16.34 20.47
N LYS A 5 -7.34 -16.06 19.44
CA LYS A 5 -7.29 -16.81 18.19
C LYS A 5 -5.88 -16.82 17.60
N LYS A 6 -5.62 -17.79 16.70
CA LYS A 6 -4.41 -17.75 15.87
C LYS A 6 -4.53 -16.59 14.86
N LEU A 7 -3.45 -15.83 14.71
CA LEU A 7 -3.38 -14.76 13.71
C LEU A 7 -2.86 -15.32 12.38
N SER A 8 -3.48 -14.90 11.29
CA SER A 8 -2.99 -15.09 9.94
C SER A 8 -2.06 -13.94 9.52
N VAL A 9 -1.35 -14.11 8.41
CA VAL A 9 -0.59 -13.01 7.79
C VAL A 9 -1.53 -11.86 7.43
N GLN A 10 -2.73 -12.15 6.92
CA GLN A 10 -3.74 -11.17 6.57
C GLN A 10 -4.23 -10.35 7.78
N ASP A 11 -4.34 -10.96 8.97
CA ASP A 11 -4.68 -10.23 10.20
C ASP A 11 -3.58 -9.21 10.54
N ILE A 12 -2.30 -9.60 10.41
CA ILE A 12 -1.16 -8.69 10.67
C ILE A 12 -1.10 -7.57 9.62
N LEU A 13 -1.41 -7.88 8.35
CA LEU A 13 -1.51 -6.87 7.29
C LEU A 13 -2.53 -5.79 7.62
N LYS A 14 -3.71 -6.18 8.12
CA LYS A 14 -4.74 -5.22 8.56
C LYS A 14 -4.23 -4.33 9.70
N MET A 15 -3.56 -4.90 10.70
CA MET A 15 -2.96 -4.12 11.79
C MET A 15 -1.95 -3.09 11.29
N TYR A 16 -1.09 -3.45 10.33
CA TYR A 16 -0.08 -2.54 9.78
C TYR A 16 -0.68 -1.39 8.96
N ARG A 17 -1.90 -1.56 8.46
CA ARG A 17 -2.63 -0.54 7.69
C ARG A 17 -3.50 0.37 8.52
N GLU A 18 -3.55 0.17 9.82
CA GLU A 18 -4.47 0.91 10.68
C GLU A 18 -4.18 2.41 10.65
N THR A 19 -5.18 3.16 10.24
CA THR A 19 -5.19 4.63 10.17
C THR A 19 -6.19 5.26 11.13
N TYR A 20 -6.97 4.42 11.82
CA TYR A 20 -8.08 4.80 12.70
C TYR A 20 -9.24 5.55 12.00
N GLU A 21 -9.21 5.66 10.67
CA GLU A 21 -10.31 6.28 9.92
C GLU A 21 -11.62 5.54 10.16
N GLY A 22 -12.69 6.30 10.45
CA GLY A 22 -14.00 5.75 10.79
C GLY A 22 -14.16 5.29 12.23
N THR A 23 -13.13 5.43 13.08
CA THR A 23 -13.18 5.15 14.53
C THR A 23 -13.27 6.44 15.35
N GLU A 24 -13.41 6.31 16.67
CA GLU A 24 -13.33 7.46 17.61
C GLU A 24 -11.97 8.19 17.56
N TYR A 25 -10.90 7.50 17.15
CA TYR A 25 -9.54 8.02 17.03
C TYR A 25 -9.23 8.63 15.67
N ASP A 26 -10.21 8.70 14.76
CA ASP A 26 -10.05 9.30 13.43
C ASP A 26 -9.75 10.79 13.54
N MET A 27 -8.51 11.19 13.29
CA MET A 27 -8.10 12.60 13.33
C MET A 27 -8.86 13.48 12.33
N THR A 28 -9.45 12.89 11.30
CA THR A 28 -10.14 13.60 10.22
C THR A 28 -11.66 13.63 10.39
N LYS A 29 -12.21 13.10 11.50
CA LYS A 29 -13.65 12.93 11.73
C LYS A 29 -14.45 14.25 11.66
N ASN A 30 -13.85 15.36 12.05
CA ASN A 30 -14.49 16.67 12.07
C ASN A 30 -14.28 17.49 10.78
N LEU A 31 -13.52 16.97 9.81
CA LEU A 31 -13.23 17.66 8.56
C LEU A 31 -14.34 17.41 7.54
N MET A 32 -15.46 18.07 7.76
CA MET A 32 -16.66 17.97 6.94
C MET A 32 -16.84 19.22 6.08
N VAL A 33 -17.26 19.03 4.84
CA VAL A 33 -17.53 20.12 3.89
C VAL A 33 -18.85 19.89 3.17
N GLN A 34 -19.44 20.96 2.68
CA GLN A 34 -20.54 20.84 1.75
C GLN A 34 -20.03 20.27 0.41
N ARG A 35 -20.73 19.30 -0.14
CA ARG A 35 -20.39 18.75 -1.46
C ARG A 35 -20.41 19.89 -2.49
N PRO A 36 -19.31 20.13 -3.23
CA PRO A 36 -19.28 21.12 -4.27
C PRO A 36 -20.38 20.85 -5.31
N ARG A 37 -21.17 21.86 -5.64
CA ARG A 37 -22.16 21.73 -6.73
C ARG A 37 -21.41 21.58 -8.06
N GLY A 38 -21.78 20.57 -8.84
CA GLY A 38 -21.17 20.36 -10.17
C GLY A 38 -21.37 21.59 -11.07
N ARG A 39 -20.32 22.00 -11.78
CA ARG A 39 -20.33 23.14 -12.73
C ARG A 39 -21.03 22.84 -14.06
N GLY A 40 -22.00 21.94 -14.12
CA GLY A 40 -22.72 21.58 -15.36
C GLY A 40 -23.99 22.42 -15.56
N ARG A 41 -24.24 22.87 -16.78
CA ARG A 41 -25.47 23.62 -17.16
C ARG A 41 -26.78 22.88 -16.82
N MET A 42 -26.77 21.55 -16.75
CA MET A 42 -27.95 20.74 -16.36
C MET A 42 -28.15 20.64 -14.83
N ALA A 43 -27.21 21.11 -14.02
CA ALA A 43 -27.34 21.07 -12.55
C ALA A 43 -28.13 22.27 -11.99
N GLN A 44 -28.48 23.26 -12.81
CA GLN A 44 -29.14 24.49 -12.34
C GLN A 44 -30.63 24.32 -12.06
N ASP A 45 -31.32 23.41 -12.76
CA ASP A 45 -32.81 23.34 -12.65
C ASP A 45 -33.34 22.40 -11.57
N THR A 46 -32.53 21.49 -11.03
CA THR A 46 -32.97 20.55 -9.99
C THR A 46 -32.31 20.73 -8.62
N ALA A 47 -31.32 21.61 -8.53
CA ALA A 47 -30.48 21.76 -7.31
C ALA A 47 -31.01 22.85 -6.33
N ALA A 48 -31.98 23.63 -6.71
CA ALA A 48 -32.46 24.77 -5.92
C ALA A 48 -33.26 24.37 -4.66
N SER A 49 -33.68 23.10 -4.53
CA SER A 49 -34.53 22.61 -3.44
C SER A 49 -33.94 21.51 -2.56
N ARG A 50 -32.66 21.11 -2.78
CA ARG A 50 -32.01 20.10 -1.90
C ARG A 50 -31.10 20.77 -0.89
N GLU A 51 -31.24 20.36 0.38
CA GLU A 51 -30.30 20.73 1.41
C GLU A 51 -28.87 20.33 1.00
N PRO A 52 -27.86 21.15 1.33
CA PRO A 52 -26.49 20.87 0.97
C PRO A 52 -26.01 19.58 1.64
N GLU A 53 -25.62 18.60 0.85
CA GLU A 53 -25.04 17.35 1.36
C GLU A 53 -23.70 17.62 2.03
N ILE A 54 -23.59 17.22 3.29
CA ILE A 54 -22.34 17.31 4.07
C ILE A 54 -21.57 16.01 3.88
N ILE A 55 -20.33 16.11 3.39
CA ILE A 55 -19.42 14.98 3.15
C ILE A 55 -18.09 15.19 3.85
N LYS A 56 -17.36 14.10 4.10
CA LYS A 56 -15.97 14.19 4.55
C LYS A 56 -15.15 14.92 3.47
N SER A 57 -14.30 15.84 3.88
CA SER A 57 -13.50 16.63 2.95
C SER A 57 -12.59 15.72 2.10
N PRO A 58 -12.58 15.85 0.76
CA PRO A 58 -11.70 15.05 -0.09
C PRO A 58 -10.21 15.23 0.21
N VAL A 59 -9.79 16.36 0.79
CA VAL A 59 -8.39 16.61 1.14
C VAL A 59 -8.02 16.11 2.53
N ALA A 60 -9.00 15.67 3.34
CA ALA A 60 -8.73 15.09 4.64
C ALA A 60 -7.98 13.77 4.47
N ASN A 61 -6.87 13.61 5.17
CA ASN A 61 -6.08 12.38 5.18
C ASN A 61 -5.46 12.14 6.57
N PRO A 62 -5.19 10.88 6.96
CA PRO A 62 -4.69 10.54 8.30
C PRO A 62 -3.20 10.87 8.51
N TRP A 63 -2.53 11.50 7.55
CA TRP A 63 -1.09 11.82 7.59
C TRP A 63 -0.81 13.30 7.36
N MET A 64 -1.74 14.18 7.74
CA MET A 64 -1.56 15.63 7.62
C MET A 64 -0.32 16.10 8.38
N SER A 65 0.39 17.08 7.80
CA SER A 65 1.55 17.67 8.47
C SER A 65 1.14 18.47 9.71
N ARG A 66 2.09 18.66 10.63
CA ARG A 66 1.85 19.47 11.85
C ARG A 66 1.42 20.89 11.52
N GLU A 67 1.95 21.47 10.47
CA GLU A 67 1.63 22.80 9.99
C GLU A 67 0.17 22.90 9.54
N VAL A 68 -0.30 21.90 8.76
CA VAL A 68 -1.70 21.83 8.32
C VAL A 68 -2.63 21.63 9.53
N ILE A 69 -2.29 20.75 10.45
CA ILE A 69 -3.06 20.53 11.67
C ILE A 69 -3.14 21.83 12.51
N SER A 70 -2.01 22.52 12.67
CA SER A 70 -1.94 23.80 13.40
C SER A 70 -2.80 24.86 12.72
N LEU A 71 -2.73 24.97 11.40
CA LEU A 71 -3.55 25.92 10.63
C LEU A 71 -5.05 25.65 10.81
N LEU A 72 -5.48 24.39 10.65
CA LEU A 72 -6.89 24.01 10.80
C LEU A 72 -7.40 24.28 12.21
N ASN A 73 -6.62 23.94 13.23
CA ASN A 73 -6.98 24.20 14.62
C ASN A 73 -6.92 25.70 14.99
N GLY A 74 -6.13 26.50 14.26
CA GLY A 74 -6.14 27.97 14.40
C GLY A 74 -7.42 28.58 13.83
N VAL A 75 -8.00 27.99 12.78
CA VAL A 75 -9.29 28.42 12.23
C VAL A 75 -10.45 27.97 13.11
N LYS A 76 -10.42 26.73 13.59
CA LYS A 76 -11.44 26.16 14.48
C LYS A 76 -10.77 25.23 15.46
N ALA A 77 -10.78 25.58 16.74
CA ALA A 77 -10.23 24.75 17.81
C ALA A 77 -10.89 23.35 17.80
N GLY A 78 -10.06 22.29 17.83
CA GLY A 78 -10.53 20.91 17.80
C GLY A 78 -10.99 20.44 16.41
N ALA A 79 -10.69 21.16 15.34
CA ALA A 79 -10.98 20.70 13.97
C ALA A 79 -10.26 19.38 13.66
N VAL A 80 -9.04 19.24 14.16
CA VAL A 80 -8.23 18.02 14.06
C VAL A 80 -7.73 17.62 15.44
N GLU A 81 -8.03 16.40 15.84
CA GLU A 81 -7.48 15.76 17.03
C GLU A 81 -6.31 14.87 16.63
N PRO A 82 -5.04 15.30 16.77
CA PRO A 82 -3.90 14.56 16.23
C PRO A 82 -3.80 13.15 16.82
N THR A 83 -3.84 12.14 15.99
CA THR A 83 -3.63 10.75 16.35
C THR A 83 -2.48 10.17 15.55
N ARG A 84 -1.54 9.52 16.22
CA ARG A 84 -0.48 8.79 15.51
C ARG A 84 -1.01 7.44 15.04
N THR A 85 -1.20 7.31 13.75
CA THR A 85 -1.61 6.05 13.10
C THR A 85 -0.53 4.98 13.21
N ILE A 86 -0.91 3.69 13.11
CA ILE A 86 0.05 2.58 12.97
C ILE A 86 0.72 2.69 11.59
N ALA A 87 -0.07 2.87 10.54
CA ALA A 87 0.45 3.16 9.21
C ALA A 87 0.91 4.62 9.13
N ILE A 88 2.21 4.85 9.12
CA ILE A 88 2.79 6.19 9.05
C ILE A 88 3.39 6.49 7.68
N SER A 89 3.19 7.72 7.24
CA SER A 89 3.71 8.20 5.95
C SER A 89 5.25 8.30 5.91
N GLY A 90 5.92 8.32 7.06
CA GLY A 90 7.40 8.34 7.16
C GLY A 90 8.05 6.96 7.09
N CYS A 91 7.28 5.88 6.97
CA CYS A 91 7.81 4.53 6.85
C CYS A 91 8.67 4.39 5.58
N SER A 92 9.79 3.69 5.67
CA SER A 92 10.63 3.40 4.50
C SER A 92 10.21 2.09 3.84
N TYR A 93 9.97 1.07 4.65
CA TYR A 93 9.45 -0.24 4.25
C TYR A 93 8.82 -0.94 5.44
N SER A 94 8.03 -1.96 5.16
CA SER A 94 7.53 -2.87 6.18
C SER A 94 7.56 -4.30 5.65
N GLN A 95 7.72 -5.27 6.54
CA GLN A 95 7.73 -6.68 6.16
C GLN A 95 7.10 -7.56 7.23
N ILE A 96 6.53 -8.68 6.78
CA ILE A 96 6.07 -9.77 7.62
C ILE A 96 6.79 -11.02 7.15
N ILE A 97 7.56 -11.65 8.03
CA ILE A 97 8.27 -12.88 7.70
C ILE A 97 7.43 -14.04 8.18
N GLN A 98 7.03 -14.90 7.24
CA GLN A 98 6.28 -16.13 7.49
C GLN A 98 7.21 -17.33 7.34
N CYS A 99 7.50 -18.03 8.44
CA CYS A 99 8.33 -19.24 8.45
C CYS A 99 7.45 -20.49 8.52
N ARG A 100 7.76 -21.47 7.67
CA ARG A 100 7.01 -22.73 7.54
C ARG A 100 8.00 -23.90 7.49
N GLY A 101 8.46 -24.34 8.66
CA GLY A 101 9.52 -25.35 8.83
C GLY A 101 9.19 -26.75 8.30
N TRP A 102 7.98 -26.97 7.78
CA TRP A 102 7.58 -28.23 7.12
C TRP A 102 7.78 -28.21 5.59
N LEU A 103 8.21 -27.09 5.04
CA LEU A 103 8.54 -26.93 3.61
C LEU A 103 10.05 -26.93 3.40
N PRO A 104 10.52 -27.21 2.16
CA PRO A 104 11.93 -27.04 1.80
C PRO A 104 12.44 -25.63 2.11
N ASP A 105 13.70 -25.50 2.50
CA ASP A 105 14.30 -24.24 2.96
C ASP A 105 14.15 -23.09 1.94
N GLU A 106 14.25 -23.40 0.65
CA GLU A 106 14.16 -22.41 -0.43
C GLU A 106 12.80 -21.70 -0.48
N VAL A 107 11.72 -22.40 -0.09
CA VAL A 107 10.34 -21.91 -0.13
C VAL A 107 9.71 -21.84 1.26
N GLY A 108 10.39 -22.36 2.28
CA GLY A 108 9.89 -22.48 3.66
C GLY A 108 9.71 -21.13 4.36
N ALA A 109 10.44 -20.09 3.96
CA ALA A 109 10.19 -18.75 4.45
C ALA A 109 9.87 -17.80 3.30
N VAL A 110 8.95 -16.86 3.57
CA VAL A 110 8.58 -15.78 2.67
C VAL A 110 8.49 -14.47 3.45
N ALA A 111 9.12 -13.43 2.93
CA ALA A 111 8.96 -12.06 3.39
C ALA A 111 7.88 -11.39 2.53
N TRP A 112 6.76 -11.04 3.15
CA TRP A 112 5.75 -10.16 2.57
C TRP A 112 6.25 -8.73 2.72
N PHE A 113 6.88 -8.23 1.67
CA PHE A 113 7.61 -6.96 1.69
C PHE A 113 6.80 -5.84 1.05
N SER A 114 6.94 -4.62 1.57
CA SER A 114 6.30 -3.41 1.04
C SER A 114 7.19 -2.20 1.24
N PHE A 115 7.25 -1.31 0.27
CA PHE A 115 7.88 0.01 0.40
C PHE A 115 6.93 1.06 0.94
N ASP A 116 7.48 2.12 1.53
CA ASP A 116 6.79 3.32 1.99
C ASP A 116 5.64 3.04 2.98
N ASN A 117 4.59 3.85 2.98
CA ASN A 117 3.46 3.77 3.90
C ASN A 117 2.68 2.45 3.75
N PRO A 118 2.60 1.61 4.79
CA PRO A 118 1.93 0.31 4.70
C PRO A 118 0.43 0.37 4.40
N ALA A 119 -0.25 1.49 4.66
CA ALA A 119 -1.65 1.66 4.26
C ALA A 119 -1.83 2.03 2.79
N GLN A 120 -0.76 2.44 2.12
CA GLN A 120 -0.81 2.91 0.74
C GLN A 120 0.03 2.06 -0.21
N SER A 121 0.55 0.91 0.23
CA SER A 121 1.41 0.05 -0.58
C SER A 121 1.09 -1.42 -0.35
N PRO A 122 1.02 -2.24 -1.41
CA PRO A 122 0.77 -3.67 -1.31
C PRO A 122 2.02 -4.40 -0.85
N ARG A 123 1.84 -5.60 -0.39
CA ARG A 123 2.95 -6.51 -0.11
C ARG A 123 3.09 -7.54 -1.21
N PHE A 124 4.32 -7.83 -1.52
CA PHE A 124 4.67 -8.85 -2.49
C PHE A 124 5.61 -9.88 -1.86
N PRO A 125 5.54 -11.16 -2.31
CA PRO A 125 6.29 -12.24 -1.70
C PRO A 125 7.74 -12.29 -2.19
N ILE A 126 8.69 -12.31 -1.26
CA ILE A 126 10.10 -12.59 -1.50
C ILE A 126 10.43 -13.87 -0.75
N PHE A 127 10.74 -14.96 -1.47
CA PHE A 127 11.06 -16.25 -0.88
C PHE A 127 12.51 -16.31 -0.38
N ALA A 128 12.77 -17.17 0.61
CA ALA A 128 14.11 -17.37 1.17
C ALA A 128 15.14 -17.84 0.11
N GLY A 129 14.69 -18.57 -0.91
CA GLY A 129 15.54 -19.06 -2.00
C GLY A 129 15.86 -18.07 -3.10
N VAL A 130 15.41 -16.81 -3.02
CA VAL A 130 15.69 -15.76 -4.01
C VAL A 130 17.19 -15.44 -4.01
N LEU A 131 17.81 -15.44 -5.18
CA LEU A 131 19.25 -15.21 -5.36
C LEU A 131 19.59 -13.71 -5.49
N GLU A 132 18.70 -12.96 -6.11
CA GLU A 132 18.88 -11.53 -6.37
C GLU A 132 17.53 -10.81 -6.45
N LEU A 133 17.50 -9.54 -6.14
CA LEU A 133 16.34 -8.68 -6.27
C LEU A 133 16.55 -7.68 -7.44
N PRO A 134 15.49 -7.02 -7.93
CA PRO A 134 15.65 -5.98 -8.95
C PRO A 134 16.67 -4.94 -8.49
N SER A 135 17.58 -4.51 -9.38
CA SER A 135 18.65 -3.54 -9.07
C SER A 135 18.12 -2.24 -8.43
N SER A 136 16.87 -1.85 -8.76
CA SER A 136 16.20 -0.70 -8.14
C SER A 136 16.00 -0.83 -6.63
N PHE A 137 16.06 -2.04 -6.07
CA PHE A 137 15.98 -2.29 -4.61
C PHE A 137 17.27 -1.98 -3.87
N GLU A 138 18.40 -2.06 -4.57
CA GLU A 138 19.74 -1.79 -4.03
C GLU A 138 20.04 -0.28 -3.98
N ILE A 139 19.24 0.52 -4.68
CA ILE A 139 19.46 1.96 -4.79
C ILE A 139 18.85 2.69 -3.60
N CYS A 140 19.70 3.32 -2.79
CA CYS A 140 19.25 4.18 -1.70
C CYS A 140 18.73 5.52 -2.23
N GLY A 141 17.42 5.75 -2.10
CA GLY A 141 16.75 7.01 -2.44
C GLY A 141 16.50 7.94 -1.23
N GLN A 142 17.13 7.70 -0.07
CA GLN A 142 16.76 8.36 1.19
C GLN A 142 17.01 9.87 1.18
N HIS A 143 18.08 10.34 0.53
CA HIS A 143 18.51 11.73 0.59
C HIS A 143 17.97 12.61 -0.52
N LYS A 144 17.63 12.05 -1.66
CA LYS A 144 17.05 12.78 -2.80
C LYS A 144 16.22 11.86 -3.68
N TYR A 145 15.32 12.45 -4.45
CA TYR A 145 14.58 11.74 -5.48
C TYR A 145 15.51 11.06 -6.49
N ARG A 146 15.23 9.78 -6.73
CA ARG A 146 15.90 8.95 -7.74
C ARG A 146 14.85 8.12 -8.47
N GLU A 147 14.77 8.30 -9.77
CA GLU A 147 13.80 7.59 -10.61
C GLU A 147 14.11 6.09 -10.72
N ASP A 148 15.38 5.70 -10.54
CA ASP A 148 15.87 4.33 -10.56
C ASP A 148 15.75 3.59 -9.21
N ALA A 149 15.30 4.27 -8.14
CA ALA A 149 15.10 3.65 -6.83
C ALA A 149 13.64 3.21 -6.64
N ALA A 150 13.42 1.91 -6.37
CA ALA A 150 12.09 1.34 -6.18
C ALA A 150 11.25 2.08 -5.12
N SER A 151 11.87 2.47 -4.01
CA SER A 151 11.21 3.20 -2.93
C SER A 151 10.54 4.50 -3.39
N TRP A 152 11.09 5.18 -4.40
CA TRP A 152 10.54 6.43 -4.91
C TRP A 152 9.32 6.25 -5.82
N TRP A 153 9.15 5.10 -6.46
CA TRP A 153 7.94 4.80 -7.22
C TRP A 153 6.73 4.72 -6.30
N PHE A 154 6.88 4.08 -5.14
CA PHE A 154 5.83 4.03 -4.12
C PHE A 154 5.63 5.38 -3.44
N ARG A 155 6.71 5.99 -2.95
CA ARG A 155 6.65 7.26 -2.22
C ARG A 155 6.03 8.39 -3.02
N ARG A 156 6.41 8.55 -4.29
CA ARG A 156 5.85 9.56 -5.20
C ARG A 156 4.33 9.38 -5.32
N THR A 157 3.88 8.19 -5.63
CA THR A 157 2.46 7.87 -5.82
C THR A 157 1.68 8.05 -4.53
N ASN A 158 2.18 7.53 -3.41
CA ASN A 158 1.53 7.64 -2.12
C ASN A 158 1.41 9.12 -1.66
N ARG A 159 2.42 9.95 -1.93
CA ARG A 159 2.33 11.39 -1.64
C ARG A 159 1.32 12.10 -2.52
N LEU A 160 1.27 11.79 -3.81
CA LEU A 160 0.24 12.33 -4.70
C LEU A 160 -1.16 11.93 -4.24
N ALA A 161 -1.35 10.69 -3.82
CA ALA A 161 -2.63 10.22 -3.30
C ALA A 161 -3.12 11.04 -2.10
N THR A 162 -2.24 11.53 -1.23
CA THR A 162 -2.63 12.32 -0.05
C THR A 162 -3.15 13.72 -0.37
N ILE A 163 -2.95 14.24 -1.59
CA ILE A 163 -3.43 15.55 -2.00
C ILE A 163 -4.97 15.61 -1.93
N GLN A 164 -5.63 14.54 -2.37
CA GLN A 164 -7.08 14.38 -2.27
C GLN A 164 -7.42 12.93 -1.90
N TRP A 165 -7.01 12.51 -0.72
CA TRP A 165 -7.14 11.13 -0.23
C TRP A 165 -8.56 10.56 -0.38
N GLY A 166 -9.57 11.34 -0.09
CA GLY A 166 -10.97 10.93 -0.27
C GLY A 166 -11.37 10.59 -1.70
N ARG A 167 -10.57 11.00 -2.71
CA ARG A 167 -10.80 10.68 -4.13
C ARG A 167 -9.87 9.59 -4.66
N THR A 168 -8.67 9.48 -4.10
CA THR A 168 -7.63 8.57 -4.59
C THR A 168 -7.57 7.27 -3.80
N ARG A 169 -8.14 7.25 -2.58
CA ARG A 169 -8.14 6.11 -1.66
C ARG A 169 -8.59 4.81 -2.33
N GLU A 170 -9.73 4.85 -3.01
CA GLU A 170 -10.34 3.67 -3.63
C GLU A 170 -9.42 3.05 -4.70
N PHE A 171 -8.70 3.87 -5.48
CA PHE A 171 -7.72 3.39 -6.46
C PHE A 171 -6.55 2.66 -5.79
N ILE A 172 -6.02 3.23 -4.70
CA ILE A 172 -4.93 2.63 -3.92
C ILE A 172 -5.39 1.32 -3.27
N GLU A 173 -6.53 1.32 -2.57
CA GLU A 173 -7.04 0.16 -1.86
C GLU A 173 -7.39 -0.99 -2.82
N SER A 174 -8.02 -0.69 -3.97
CA SER A 174 -8.30 -1.69 -5.00
C SER A 174 -7.03 -2.33 -5.55
N ALA A 175 -6.01 -1.53 -5.85
CA ALA A 175 -4.74 -2.05 -6.33
C ALA A 175 -4.02 -2.89 -5.26
N ILE A 176 -4.05 -2.49 -3.99
CA ILE A 176 -3.52 -3.27 -2.88
C ILE A 176 -4.20 -4.64 -2.80
N MET A 177 -5.53 -4.65 -2.76
CA MET A 177 -6.31 -5.89 -2.68
C MET A 177 -5.98 -6.84 -3.83
N GLN A 178 -5.94 -6.32 -5.06
CA GLN A 178 -5.64 -7.12 -6.25
C GLN A 178 -4.28 -7.82 -6.16
N PHE A 179 -3.21 -7.11 -5.78
CA PHE A 179 -1.88 -7.71 -5.67
C PHE A 179 -1.76 -8.67 -4.49
N GLU A 180 -2.34 -8.36 -3.35
CA GLU A 180 -2.23 -9.23 -2.19
C GLU A 180 -3.08 -10.49 -2.34
N GLU A 181 -4.29 -10.40 -2.91
CA GLU A 181 -5.10 -11.55 -3.25
C GLU A 181 -4.36 -12.47 -4.25
N LYS A 182 -3.75 -11.89 -5.29
CA LYS A 182 -2.89 -12.62 -6.21
C LYS A 182 -1.77 -13.34 -5.46
N GLY A 183 -1.01 -12.64 -4.60
CA GLY A 183 0.09 -13.22 -3.85
C GLY A 183 -0.34 -14.38 -2.96
N PHE A 184 -1.43 -14.24 -2.22
CA PHE A 184 -1.96 -15.31 -1.37
C PHE A 184 -2.53 -16.49 -2.17
N THR A 185 -3.13 -16.26 -3.32
CA THR A 185 -3.66 -17.30 -4.19
C THR A 185 -2.54 -18.08 -4.87
N GLU A 186 -1.48 -17.40 -5.30
CA GLU A 186 -0.34 -18.02 -5.98
C GLU A 186 0.64 -18.73 -5.03
N LEU A 187 0.70 -18.32 -3.75
CA LEU A 187 1.62 -18.90 -2.77
C LEU A 187 1.60 -20.43 -2.73
N PRO A 188 0.44 -21.11 -2.55
CA PRO A 188 0.40 -22.57 -2.52
C PRO A 188 0.79 -23.22 -3.86
N ILE A 189 0.55 -22.55 -4.98
CA ILE A 189 0.92 -23.01 -6.32
C ILE A 189 2.45 -23.02 -6.48
N VAL A 190 3.11 -21.94 -6.04
CA VAL A 190 4.57 -21.86 -6.04
C VAL A 190 5.19 -22.89 -5.13
N GLU A 191 4.63 -23.09 -3.93
CA GLU A 191 5.08 -24.12 -2.96
C GLU A 191 4.99 -25.53 -3.55
N GLN A 192 3.86 -25.85 -4.16
CA GLN A 192 3.66 -27.15 -4.81
C GLN A 192 4.66 -27.33 -5.95
N ARG A 193 4.86 -26.31 -6.78
CA ARG A 193 5.81 -26.37 -7.89
C ARG A 193 7.24 -26.64 -7.43
N VAL A 194 7.68 -25.97 -6.37
CA VAL A 194 9.01 -26.20 -5.77
C VAL A 194 9.15 -27.62 -5.25
N GLN A 195 8.13 -28.15 -4.55
CA GLN A 195 8.15 -29.52 -4.06
C GLN A 195 8.24 -30.54 -5.21
N GLU A 196 7.52 -30.31 -6.31
CA GLU A 196 7.60 -31.15 -7.52
C GLU A 196 8.98 -31.13 -8.18
N MET A 197 9.61 -29.94 -8.25
CA MET A 197 10.97 -29.80 -8.80
C MET A 197 11.97 -30.58 -7.92
N LEU A 198 11.92 -30.42 -6.62
CA LEU A 198 12.80 -31.12 -5.67
C LEU A 198 12.52 -32.62 -5.56
N LYS A 199 11.30 -33.10 -5.85
CA LYS A 199 11.03 -34.54 -5.98
C LYS A 199 11.72 -35.15 -7.21
N LYS A 200 11.83 -34.38 -8.31
CA LYS A 200 12.48 -34.84 -9.55
C LYS A 200 14.01 -34.80 -9.46
N ASP A 201 14.55 -33.75 -8.87
CA ASP A 201 15.99 -33.57 -8.70
C ASP A 201 16.32 -32.90 -7.35
N LYS A 202 16.91 -33.67 -6.45
CA LYS A 202 17.36 -33.23 -5.11
C LYS A 202 18.82 -32.79 -5.10
N SER A 203 19.54 -32.87 -6.22
CA SER A 203 20.92 -32.45 -6.34
C SER A 203 21.07 -30.93 -6.14
N GLU A 204 22.30 -30.46 -5.99
CA GLU A 204 22.57 -29.03 -5.91
C GLU A 204 22.13 -28.30 -7.21
N GLN A 205 22.18 -28.99 -8.36
CA GLN A 205 21.69 -28.44 -9.61
C GLN A 205 20.16 -28.25 -9.57
N GLY A 206 19.41 -29.23 -9.05
CA GLY A 206 17.96 -29.13 -8.84
C GLY A 206 17.59 -27.98 -7.88
N ARG A 207 18.32 -27.84 -6.77
CA ARG A 207 18.13 -26.72 -5.83
C ARG A 207 18.43 -25.37 -6.49
N LYS A 208 19.47 -25.29 -7.33
CA LYS A 208 19.77 -24.07 -8.10
C LYS A 208 18.61 -23.70 -9.02
N GLN A 209 18.03 -24.65 -9.75
CA GLN A 209 16.86 -24.40 -10.61
C GLN A 209 15.65 -23.90 -9.81
N VAL A 210 15.42 -24.42 -8.60
CA VAL A 210 14.39 -23.94 -7.68
C VAL A 210 14.63 -22.49 -7.30
N ARG A 211 15.85 -22.13 -6.93
CA ARG A 211 16.20 -20.75 -6.57
C ARG A 211 16.03 -19.79 -7.74
N GLU A 212 16.44 -20.20 -8.95
CA GLU A 212 16.21 -19.43 -10.19
C GLU A 212 14.71 -19.21 -10.45
N TYR A 213 13.87 -20.24 -10.28
CA TYR A 213 12.43 -20.13 -10.40
C TYR A 213 11.82 -19.15 -9.38
N LEU A 214 12.21 -19.26 -8.10
CA LEU A 214 11.74 -18.37 -7.03
C LEU A 214 12.20 -16.92 -7.24
N THR A 215 13.42 -16.74 -7.76
CA THR A 215 13.96 -15.43 -8.13
C THR A 215 13.15 -14.79 -9.24
N ALA A 216 12.89 -15.53 -10.32
CA ALA A 216 12.06 -15.04 -11.42
C ALA A 216 10.65 -14.66 -10.94
N TYR A 217 10.00 -15.54 -10.17
CA TYR A 217 8.65 -15.28 -9.65
C TYR A 217 8.59 -14.02 -8.77
N SER A 218 9.48 -13.92 -7.76
CA SER A 218 9.48 -12.77 -6.84
C SER A 218 9.80 -11.46 -7.56
N ASN A 219 10.74 -11.50 -8.50
CA ASN A 219 11.13 -10.32 -9.27
C ASN A 219 10.04 -9.87 -10.25
N ASP A 220 9.34 -10.80 -10.89
CA ASP A 220 8.22 -10.50 -11.79
C ASP A 220 7.05 -9.88 -11.01
N PHE A 221 6.75 -10.43 -9.84
CA PHE A 221 5.73 -9.89 -8.96
C PHE A 221 6.07 -8.48 -8.49
N ALA A 222 7.32 -8.26 -8.04
CA ALA A 222 7.81 -6.97 -7.62
C ALA A 222 7.76 -5.93 -8.75
N ARG A 223 8.21 -6.31 -9.97
CA ARG A 223 8.15 -5.42 -11.14
C ARG A 223 6.71 -5.05 -11.51
N ALA A 224 5.79 -6.01 -11.53
CA ALA A 224 4.38 -5.74 -11.83
C ALA A 224 3.77 -4.76 -10.81
N THR A 225 4.08 -4.94 -9.54
CA THR A 225 3.63 -4.05 -8.47
C THR A 225 4.20 -2.64 -8.62
N MET A 226 5.50 -2.53 -8.90
CA MET A 226 6.17 -1.23 -9.13
C MET A 226 5.56 -0.51 -10.34
N THR A 227 5.38 -1.21 -11.45
CA THR A 227 4.78 -0.64 -12.66
C THR A 227 3.39 -0.07 -12.36
N ARG A 228 2.55 -0.82 -11.66
CA ARG A 228 1.21 -0.35 -11.30
C ARG A 228 1.26 0.91 -10.41
N TRP A 229 2.21 0.97 -9.45
CA TRP A 229 2.36 2.17 -8.62
C TRP A 229 2.84 3.38 -9.42
N TRP A 230 3.73 3.16 -10.38
CA TRP A 230 4.14 4.23 -11.31
C TRP A 230 2.96 4.75 -12.15
N GLU A 231 2.14 3.86 -12.70
CA GLU A 231 0.94 4.18 -13.47
C GLU A 231 -0.07 4.97 -12.64
N LEU A 232 -0.40 4.50 -11.42
CA LEU A 232 -1.26 5.22 -10.49
C LEU A 232 -0.74 6.64 -10.19
N GLY A 233 0.57 6.78 -10.00
CA GLY A 233 1.19 8.08 -9.80
C GLY A 233 0.98 9.02 -10.99
N ASN A 234 1.05 8.51 -12.21
CA ASN A 234 0.78 9.28 -13.42
C ASN A 234 -0.71 9.62 -13.57
N GLU A 235 -1.60 8.67 -13.23
CA GLU A 235 -3.05 8.92 -13.18
C GLU A 235 -3.38 10.05 -12.20
N PHE A 236 -2.80 10.03 -10.98
CA PHE A 236 -3.03 11.07 -9.97
C PHE A 236 -2.43 12.41 -10.42
N TRP A 237 -1.23 12.40 -11.00
CA TRP A 237 -0.66 13.61 -11.56
C TRP A 237 -1.59 14.24 -12.62
N GLY A 238 -2.09 13.43 -13.57
CA GLY A 238 -3.06 13.88 -14.57
C GLY A 238 -4.38 14.37 -13.96
N MET A 239 -4.85 13.72 -12.88
CA MET A 239 -6.06 14.12 -12.17
C MET A 239 -5.91 15.52 -11.53
N PHE A 240 -4.76 15.81 -10.94
CA PHE A 240 -4.54 17.07 -10.22
C PHE A 240 -4.05 18.19 -11.12
N ALA A 241 -3.32 17.90 -12.21
CA ALA A 241 -2.84 18.90 -13.15
C ALA A 241 -3.95 19.55 -13.99
N ARG A 242 -5.14 18.97 -14.08
CA ARG A 242 -6.30 19.55 -14.79
C ARG A 242 -7.00 20.69 -14.03
N GLY A 243 -6.58 20.99 -12.82
CA GLY A 243 -7.19 22.01 -11.97
C GLY A 243 -6.64 23.44 -12.17
N PHE A 244 -5.79 23.65 -13.19
CA PHE A 244 -5.23 24.96 -13.53
C PHE A 244 -5.89 25.54 -14.77
#